data_6591b081ffc15c8c4e1074109dfad35e
#
_entry.id   6591b081ffc15c8c4e1074109dfad35e
#
_cell.length_a   1.000
_cell.length_b   1.000
_cell.length_c   1.000
_cell.angle_alpha   90.00
_cell.angle_beta   90.00
_cell.angle_gamma   90.00
#
_symmetry.space_group_name_H-M   'P 1'
#
loop_
_entity.id
_entity.type
_entity.pdbx_description
1 polymer ?
#
loop_
_entity_poly.entity_id
_entity_poly.type
_entity_poly.pdbx_seq_one_letter_code
_entity_poly.pdbx_strand_id
1 'polypeptide(L)'
;YTPFVRVEHGEIRKKDMREITLENNRGVQLIPQLIAPDVDKMELIIALFIEKGYKNVDINLGCPFPLLAKRHNGSGMLPYPEEVRELLTAAIKNHPDLQFSVKMRLGWENPEESLALLPLLNELPLTHIIMHPRLGKQQYKGEVDLKGFEAFYNECRHPLIYNGDLLTVEDIQTISERFPRLAGIMIGRGLLANPALALEYQQGHPLSEKDMQERLRLFHADVLDRKSVV
;
A
#
# COMPACT_ATOMS: atom_id res chain seq x y z
N TYR A 1 3.36 -6.12 1.80
CA TYR A 1 3.05 -5.03 2.73
C TYR A 1 2.17 -5.56 3.86
N THR A 2 2.38 -5.05 5.08
CA THR A 2 1.50 -5.38 6.21
C THR A 2 0.24 -4.51 6.18
N PRO A 3 -0.82 -4.88 6.91
CA PRO A 3 -1.79 -3.90 7.37
C PRO A 3 -1.09 -2.74 8.09
N PHE A 4 -1.64 -1.53 8.01
CA PHE A 4 -0.98 -0.38 8.62
C PHE A 4 -1.02 -0.42 10.14
N VAL A 5 0.11 -0.05 10.74
CA VAL A 5 0.23 0.20 12.18
C VAL A 5 -0.18 1.64 12.48
N ARG A 6 -0.89 1.83 13.59
CA ARG A 6 -1.33 3.15 14.06
C ARG A 6 -1.26 3.31 15.57
N VAL A 7 -1.19 4.56 15.99
CA VAL A 7 -1.31 4.95 17.40
C VAL A 7 -2.76 5.25 17.73
N GLU A 8 -3.27 4.67 18.81
CA GLU A 8 -4.57 4.96 19.42
C GLU A 8 -4.36 5.23 20.91
N HIS A 9 -4.94 6.30 21.45
CA HIS A 9 -4.82 6.70 22.87
C HIS A 9 -3.36 6.80 23.36
N GLY A 10 -2.44 7.22 22.49
CA GLY A 10 -1.02 7.37 22.82
C GLY A 10 -0.20 6.09 22.71
N GLU A 11 -0.80 4.95 22.39
CA GLU A 11 -0.10 3.66 22.30
C GLU A 11 -0.32 2.98 20.93
N ILE A 12 0.65 2.17 20.51
CA ILE A 12 0.50 1.31 19.33
C ILE A 12 -0.42 0.15 19.70
N ARG A 13 -1.40 -0.14 18.84
CA ARG A 13 -2.36 -1.22 19.10
C ARG A 13 -1.68 -2.58 19.12
N LYS A 14 -1.95 -3.39 20.15
CA LYS A 14 -1.44 -4.77 20.27
C LYS A 14 -1.76 -5.64 19.05
N LYS A 15 -2.92 -5.45 18.44
CA LYS A 15 -3.30 -6.16 17.21
C LYS A 15 -2.34 -5.87 16.07
N ASP A 16 -1.96 -4.60 15.88
CA ASP A 16 -1.09 -4.19 14.77
C ASP A 16 0.33 -4.73 14.96
N MET A 17 0.79 -4.90 16.19
CA MET A 17 2.11 -5.48 16.51
C MET A 17 2.27 -6.93 16.02
N ARG A 18 1.21 -7.71 16.02
CA ARG A 18 1.25 -9.11 15.52
C ARG A 18 1.49 -9.18 14.01
N GLU A 19 0.96 -8.23 13.27
CA GLU A 19 1.06 -8.19 11.80
C GLU A 19 2.49 -7.90 11.32
N ILE A 20 3.31 -7.28 12.16
CA ILE A 20 4.70 -6.94 11.86
C ILE A 20 5.72 -7.88 12.52
N THR A 21 5.27 -8.99 13.12
CA THR A 21 6.16 -9.96 13.76
C THR A 21 6.81 -10.86 12.71
N LEU A 22 8.15 -10.81 12.62
CA LEU A 22 8.91 -11.55 11.60
C LEU A 22 8.80 -13.06 11.73
N GLU A 23 8.67 -13.59 12.94
CA GLU A 23 8.51 -15.02 13.21
C GLU A 23 7.25 -15.59 12.55
N ASN A 24 6.19 -14.79 12.47
CA ASN A 24 4.93 -15.18 11.85
C ASN A 24 4.96 -15.10 10.31
N ASN A 25 6.01 -14.53 9.75
CA ASN A 25 6.11 -14.21 8.32
C ASN A 25 7.43 -14.71 7.71
N ARG A 26 7.93 -15.85 8.18
CA ARG A 26 9.18 -16.45 7.70
C ARG A 26 9.11 -16.73 6.20
N GLY A 27 10.17 -16.38 5.47
CA GLY A 27 10.28 -16.60 4.04
C GLY A 27 9.55 -15.56 3.16
N VAL A 28 8.94 -14.54 3.77
CA VAL A 28 8.29 -13.44 3.06
C VAL A 28 9.01 -12.13 3.35
N GLN A 29 9.38 -11.39 2.31
CA GLN A 29 9.89 -10.04 2.49
C GLN A 29 8.73 -9.11 2.85
N LEU A 30 8.65 -8.70 4.11
CA LEU A 30 7.65 -7.76 4.59
C LEU A 30 8.13 -6.32 4.44
N ILE A 31 7.21 -5.44 4.05
CA ILE A 31 7.34 -3.99 4.17
C ILE A 31 6.25 -3.54 5.12
N PRO A 32 6.59 -3.09 6.36
CA PRO A 32 5.61 -2.59 7.31
C PRO A 32 5.04 -1.26 6.81
N GLN A 33 3.74 -1.10 6.98
CA GLN A 33 3.03 0.12 6.62
C GLN A 33 2.59 0.87 7.88
N LEU A 34 2.78 2.18 7.89
CA LEU A 34 2.27 3.06 8.95
C LEU A 34 1.17 4.00 8.42
N ILE A 35 0.31 4.44 9.35
CA ILE A 35 -0.60 5.56 9.14
C ILE A 35 -0.53 6.48 10.36
N ALA A 36 -0.26 7.76 10.14
CA ALA A 36 -0.15 8.76 11.20
C ALA A 36 -0.70 10.12 10.74
N PRO A 37 -1.35 10.89 11.62
CA PRO A 37 -1.83 12.22 11.31
C PRO A 37 -0.77 13.32 11.51
N ASP A 38 0.30 13.00 12.23
CA ASP A 38 1.34 13.93 12.65
C ASP A 38 2.70 13.23 12.84
N VAL A 39 3.75 14.02 12.96
CA VAL A 39 5.13 13.55 13.10
C VAL A 39 5.32 12.77 14.40
N ASP A 40 4.75 13.21 15.52
CA ASP A 40 4.96 12.55 16.82
C ASP A 40 4.48 11.09 16.80
N LYS A 41 3.27 10.86 16.26
CA LYS A 41 2.74 9.49 16.12
C LYS A 41 3.49 8.66 15.09
N MET A 42 3.96 9.29 14.01
CA MET A 42 4.80 8.64 13.02
C MET A 42 6.11 8.15 13.67
N GLU A 43 6.78 8.98 14.45
CA GLU A 43 8.04 8.64 15.11
C GLU A 43 7.89 7.45 16.07
N LEU A 44 6.79 7.39 16.84
CA LEU A 44 6.50 6.22 17.70
C LEU A 44 6.41 4.92 16.91
N ILE A 45 5.79 4.96 15.73
CA ILE A 45 5.65 3.76 14.89
C ILE A 45 6.97 3.40 14.22
N ILE A 46 7.73 4.40 13.72
CA ILE A 46 9.04 4.16 13.09
C ILE A 46 10.02 3.57 14.12
N ALA A 47 10.04 4.06 15.36
CA ALA A 47 10.87 3.51 16.42
C ALA A 47 10.59 2.01 16.64
N LEU A 48 9.32 1.60 16.65
CA LEU A 48 8.96 0.18 16.71
C LEU A 48 9.47 -0.60 15.48
N PHE A 49 9.36 -0.04 14.27
CA PHE A 49 9.84 -0.72 13.06
C PHE A 49 11.35 -0.92 13.07
N ILE A 50 12.10 0.08 13.57
CA ILE A 50 13.56 0.00 13.76
C ILE A 50 13.89 -1.09 14.79
N GLU A 51 13.19 -1.12 15.94
CA GLU A 51 13.36 -2.16 17.00
C GLU A 51 13.15 -3.57 16.42
N LYS A 52 12.19 -3.73 15.50
CA LYS A 52 11.92 -5.00 14.80
C LYS A 52 12.89 -5.31 13.65
N GLY A 53 13.84 -4.42 13.37
CA GLY A 53 14.87 -4.63 12.34
C GLY A 53 14.45 -4.30 10.91
N TYR A 54 13.34 -3.62 10.71
CA TYR A 54 12.90 -3.18 9.39
C TYR A 54 13.78 -2.06 8.84
N LYS A 55 14.03 -2.10 7.54
CA LYS A 55 14.78 -1.08 6.79
C LYS A 55 13.94 -0.35 5.74
N ASN A 56 12.81 -0.92 5.38
CA ASN A 56 11.86 -0.36 4.43
C ASN A 56 10.56 -0.06 5.18
N VAL A 57 10.00 1.12 4.95
CA VAL A 57 8.74 1.58 5.56
C VAL A 57 7.84 2.17 4.49
N ASP A 58 6.57 1.77 4.49
CA ASP A 58 5.55 2.35 3.62
C ASP A 58 4.63 3.30 4.40
N ILE A 59 4.44 4.50 3.88
CA ILE A 59 3.57 5.52 4.48
C ILE A 59 2.22 5.50 3.79
N ASN A 60 1.15 5.27 4.56
CA ASN A 60 -0.21 5.19 4.04
C ASN A 60 -0.86 6.56 3.91
N LEU A 61 -1.00 7.04 2.68
CA LEU A 61 -1.81 8.20 2.28
C LEU A 61 -3.03 7.78 1.45
N GLY A 62 -3.52 6.54 1.64
CA GLY A 62 -4.59 5.99 0.80
C GLY A 62 -5.78 5.39 1.55
N CYS A 63 -5.73 5.23 2.87
CA CYS A 63 -6.83 4.68 3.65
C CYS A 63 -8.07 5.59 3.56
N PRO A 64 -9.23 5.08 3.07
CA PRO A 64 -10.42 5.90 2.87
C PRO A 64 -11.40 5.86 4.06
N PHE A 65 -10.99 5.31 5.19
CA PHE A 65 -11.90 5.14 6.33
C PHE A 65 -12.31 6.50 6.91
N PRO A 66 -13.62 6.85 6.93
CA PRO A 66 -14.06 8.21 7.21
C PRO A 66 -13.61 8.78 8.56
N LEU A 67 -13.55 7.94 9.61
CA LEU A 67 -13.10 8.40 10.93
C LEU A 67 -11.61 8.72 10.96
N LEU A 68 -10.79 8.06 10.15
CA LEU A 68 -9.38 8.38 9.99
C LEU A 68 -9.22 9.61 9.11
N ALA A 69 -9.91 9.66 7.98
CA ALA A 69 -9.83 10.78 7.05
C ALA A 69 -10.22 12.14 7.68
N LYS A 70 -11.25 12.17 8.55
CA LYS A 70 -11.62 13.37 9.32
C LYS A 70 -10.52 13.89 10.26
N ARG A 71 -9.53 13.06 10.56
CA ARG A 71 -8.36 13.39 11.39
C ARG A 71 -7.09 13.53 10.55
N HIS A 72 -7.23 13.83 9.27
CA HIS A 72 -6.14 13.95 8.30
C HIS A 72 -5.22 12.70 8.26
N ASN A 73 -5.80 11.50 8.37
CA ASN A 73 -5.07 10.25 8.20
C ASN A 73 -5.35 9.63 6.82
N GLY A 74 -4.35 8.95 6.26
CA GLY A 74 -4.49 8.25 5.00
C GLY A 74 -4.89 9.20 3.86
N SER A 75 -5.92 8.85 3.08
CA SER A 75 -6.37 9.72 1.98
C SER A 75 -6.97 11.05 2.44
N GLY A 76 -7.35 11.18 3.71
CA GLY A 76 -7.83 12.45 4.27
C GLY A 76 -6.75 13.52 4.45
N MET A 77 -5.47 13.16 4.33
CA MET A 77 -4.35 14.12 4.36
C MET A 77 -4.06 14.72 2.97
N LEU A 78 -4.49 14.08 1.88
CA LEU A 78 -4.17 14.52 0.50
C LEU A 78 -4.60 15.94 0.16
N PRO A 79 -5.74 16.49 0.68
CA PRO A 79 -6.10 17.90 0.50
C PRO A 79 -5.18 18.91 1.20
N TYR A 80 -4.23 18.45 2.03
CA TYR A 80 -3.36 19.29 2.87
C TYR A 80 -1.88 19.07 2.53
N PRO A 81 -1.37 19.65 1.42
CA PRO A 81 -0.01 19.42 0.94
C PRO A 81 1.09 19.73 1.95
N GLU A 82 0.88 20.72 2.81
CA GLU A 82 1.87 21.11 3.82
C GLU A 82 1.97 20.06 4.94
N GLU A 83 0.87 19.43 5.34
CA GLU A 83 0.89 18.34 6.31
C GLU A 83 1.60 17.11 5.74
N VAL A 84 1.36 16.79 4.44
CA VAL A 84 2.09 15.72 3.73
C VAL A 84 3.57 16.04 3.65
N ARG A 85 3.93 17.30 3.34
CA ARG A 85 5.31 17.79 3.29
C ARG A 85 6.01 17.60 4.63
N GLU A 86 5.39 18.07 5.71
CA GLU A 86 5.93 17.97 7.06
C GLU A 86 6.19 16.51 7.44
N LEU A 87 5.19 15.65 7.26
CA LEU A 87 5.28 14.22 7.60
C LEU A 87 6.39 13.51 6.83
N LEU A 88 6.41 13.62 5.49
CA LEU A 88 7.38 12.91 4.64
C LEU A 88 8.79 13.46 4.81
N THR A 89 8.94 14.78 4.95
CA THR A 89 10.26 15.40 5.15
C THR A 89 10.85 15.02 6.50
N ALA A 90 10.04 15.00 7.56
CA ALA A 90 10.47 14.56 8.88
C ALA A 90 10.90 13.08 8.86
N ALA A 91 10.09 12.18 8.26
CA ALA A 91 10.42 10.77 8.15
C ALA A 91 11.81 10.56 7.52
N ILE A 92 12.06 11.18 6.38
CA ILE A 92 13.30 11.02 5.63
C ILE A 92 14.50 11.66 6.36
N LYS A 93 14.31 12.87 6.88
CA LYS A 93 15.38 13.61 7.56
C LYS A 93 15.82 12.96 8.86
N ASN A 94 14.86 12.46 9.64
CA ASN A 94 15.13 11.90 10.97
C ASN A 94 15.64 10.45 10.89
N HIS A 95 15.35 9.74 9.78
CA HIS A 95 15.72 8.34 9.58
C HIS A 95 16.43 8.09 8.25
N PRO A 96 17.63 8.65 8.04
CA PRO A 96 18.36 8.56 6.77
C PRO A 96 18.79 7.12 6.40
N ASP A 97 18.81 6.20 7.36
CA ASP A 97 19.14 4.79 7.17
C ASP A 97 17.93 3.93 6.75
N LEU A 98 16.73 4.50 6.73
CA LEU A 98 15.51 3.83 6.27
C LEU A 98 15.18 4.21 4.83
N GLN A 99 14.53 3.29 4.15
CA GLN A 99 13.97 3.50 2.82
C GLN A 99 12.45 3.67 2.91
N PHE A 100 11.94 4.73 2.31
CA PHE A 100 10.53 5.05 2.37
C PHE A 100 9.83 4.86 1.03
N SER A 101 8.62 4.33 1.07
CA SER A 101 7.64 4.34 -0.03
C SER A 101 6.34 4.97 0.44
N VAL A 102 5.48 5.31 -0.50
CA VAL A 102 4.17 5.90 -0.22
C VAL A 102 3.09 5.12 -0.95
N LYS A 103 2.04 4.72 -0.22
CA LYS A 103 0.81 4.20 -0.83
C LYS A 103 -0.30 5.22 -0.72
N MET A 104 -0.81 5.70 -1.87
CA MET A 104 -1.76 6.81 -1.93
C MET A 104 -2.93 6.54 -2.86
N ARG A 105 -3.91 7.45 -2.83
CA ARG A 105 -4.99 7.59 -3.81
C ARG A 105 -4.80 8.85 -4.64
N LEU A 106 -5.65 9.04 -5.66
CA LEU A 106 -5.65 10.27 -6.48
C LEU A 106 -6.01 11.54 -5.68
N GLY A 107 -6.73 11.35 -4.60
CA GLY A 107 -7.13 12.44 -3.72
C GLY A 107 -8.18 11.95 -2.71
N TRP A 108 -8.64 12.86 -1.85
CA TRP A 108 -9.81 12.64 -1.01
C TRP A 108 -11.10 12.98 -1.77
N GLU A 109 -11.17 14.18 -2.37
CA GLU A 109 -12.33 14.67 -3.12
C GLU A 109 -12.07 14.84 -4.61
N ASN A 110 -10.82 15.13 -4.99
CA ASN A 110 -10.44 15.61 -6.30
C ASN A 110 -9.12 14.96 -6.75
N PRO A 111 -9.00 14.47 -7.99
CA PRO A 111 -7.76 13.89 -8.50
C PRO A 111 -6.60 14.88 -8.60
N GLU A 112 -6.88 16.21 -8.73
CA GLU A 112 -5.86 17.25 -8.72
C GLU A 112 -5.07 17.34 -7.41
N GLU A 113 -5.61 16.81 -6.30
CA GLU A 113 -4.89 16.78 -5.02
C GLU A 113 -3.59 15.97 -5.11
N SER A 114 -3.58 14.84 -5.83
CA SER A 114 -2.35 14.07 -6.06
C SER A 114 -1.37 14.80 -6.99
N LEU A 115 -1.88 15.50 -7.99
CA LEU A 115 -1.04 16.30 -8.91
C LEU A 115 -0.38 17.48 -8.19
N ALA A 116 -1.09 18.12 -7.26
CA ALA A 116 -0.54 19.18 -6.42
C ALA A 116 0.61 18.68 -5.52
N LEU A 117 0.61 17.39 -5.13
CA LEU A 117 1.67 16.77 -4.35
C LEU A 117 2.88 16.33 -5.17
N LEU A 118 2.75 16.18 -6.49
CA LEU A 118 3.81 15.65 -7.35
C LEU A 118 5.15 16.41 -7.25
N PRO A 119 5.19 17.76 -7.21
CA PRO A 119 6.47 18.47 -7.06
C PRO A 119 7.21 18.03 -5.79
N LEU A 120 6.50 17.97 -4.66
CA LEU A 120 7.06 17.49 -3.40
C LEU A 120 7.52 16.03 -3.51
N LEU A 121 6.65 15.14 -3.98
CA LEU A 121 6.97 13.71 -4.08
C LEU A 121 8.20 13.49 -4.95
N ASN A 122 8.30 14.18 -6.10
CA ASN A 122 9.41 14.04 -7.03
C ASN A 122 10.78 14.57 -6.50
N GLU A 123 10.77 15.40 -5.45
CA GLU A 123 11.98 15.89 -4.77
C GLU A 123 12.48 14.97 -3.67
N LEU A 124 11.59 14.16 -3.09
CA LEU A 124 11.92 13.28 -1.97
C LEU A 124 12.55 11.96 -2.48
N PRO A 125 13.51 11.36 -1.75
CA PRO A 125 14.16 10.10 -2.14
C PRO A 125 13.28 8.88 -1.81
N LEU A 126 12.09 8.82 -2.39
CA LEU A 126 11.19 7.69 -2.24
C LEU A 126 11.65 6.51 -3.11
N THR A 127 11.55 5.29 -2.59
CA THR A 127 11.88 4.08 -3.35
C THR A 127 10.87 3.81 -4.46
N HIS A 128 9.60 4.05 -4.20
CA HIS A 128 8.49 3.92 -5.13
C HIS A 128 7.21 4.55 -4.56
N ILE A 129 6.23 4.72 -5.44
CA ILE A 129 4.88 5.16 -5.09
C ILE A 129 3.90 4.08 -5.54
N ILE A 130 2.94 3.72 -4.68
CA ILE A 130 1.82 2.84 -5.01
C ILE A 130 0.57 3.70 -5.13
N MET A 131 -0.02 3.74 -6.34
CA MET A 131 -1.20 4.54 -6.61
C MET A 131 -2.44 3.69 -6.80
N HIS A 132 -3.48 3.97 -5.99
CA HIS A 132 -4.83 3.45 -6.21
C HIS A 132 -5.68 4.55 -6.86
N PRO A 133 -6.07 4.43 -8.15
CA PRO A 133 -6.73 5.51 -8.89
C PRO A 133 -8.24 5.61 -8.57
N ARG A 134 -8.54 5.87 -7.32
CA ARG A 134 -9.85 6.25 -6.77
C ARG A 134 -9.67 7.39 -5.79
N LEU A 135 -10.74 8.17 -5.60
CA LEU A 135 -10.81 9.15 -4.53
C LEU A 135 -11.09 8.46 -3.18
N GLY A 136 -10.66 9.09 -2.09
CA GLY A 136 -10.94 8.60 -0.74
C GLY A 136 -12.44 8.47 -0.48
N LYS A 137 -13.24 9.46 -0.84
CA LYS A 137 -14.71 9.45 -0.70
C LYS A 137 -15.40 8.32 -1.45
N GLN A 138 -14.83 7.84 -2.55
CA GLN A 138 -15.38 6.69 -3.28
C GLN A 138 -15.24 5.38 -2.50
N GLN A 139 -14.28 5.31 -1.58
CA GLN A 139 -13.88 4.05 -0.93
C GLN A 139 -13.54 2.96 -1.97
N TYR A 140 -14.46 2.01 -2.18
CA TYR A 140 -14.33 0.94 -3.18
C TYR A 140 -15.48 0.94 -4.20
N LYS A 141 -16.27 2.02 -4.22
CA LYS A 141 -17.41 2.16 -5.13
C LYS A 141 -16.99 2.82 -6.45
N GLY A 142 -17.76 2.56 -7.49
CA GLY A 142 -17.49 3.10 -8.84
C GLY A 142 -16.22 2.50 -9.46
N GLU A 143 -15.85 3.01 -10.60
CA GLU A 143 -14.68 2.58 -11.36
C GLU A 143 -13.42 3.32 -10.93
N VAL A 144 -12.26 2.77 -11.30
CA VAL A 144 -10.97 3.45 -11.19
C VAL A 144 -10.88 4.57 -12.24
N ASP A 145 -10.29 5.69 -11.87
CA ASP A 145 -10.04 6.81 -12.77
C ASP A 145 -8.68 6.65 -13.47
N LEU A 146 -8.70 5.96 -14.60
CA LEU A 146 -7.48 5.75 -15.40
C LEU A 146 -6.98 7.04 -16.08
N LYS A 147 -7.81 8.08 -16.25
CA LYS A 147 -7.35 9.37 -16.79
C LYS A 147 -6.58 10.16 -15.73
N GLY A 148 -7.11 10.23 -14.53
CA GLY A 148 -6.39 10.83 -13.40
C GLY A 148 -5.09 10.08 -13.09
N PHE A 149 -5.09 8.74 -13.18
CA PHE A 149 -3.87 7.95 -13.05
C PHE A 149 -2.85 8.28 -14.15
N GLU A 150 -3.27 8.39 -15.40
CA GLU A 150 -2.40 8.70 -16.54
C GLU A 150 -1.73 10.08 -16.40
N ALA A 151 -2.49 11.07 -15.90
CA ALA A 151 -1.93 12.39 -15.62
C ALA A 151 -0.83 12.30 -14.54
N PHE A 152 -1.07 11.59 -13.45
CA PHE A 152 -0.06 11.36 -12.41
C PHE A 152 1.13 10.54 -12.95
N TYR A 153 0.88 9.47 -13.69
CA TYR A 153 1.90 8.58 -14.27
C TYR A 153 2.87 9.32 -15.19
N ASN A 154 2.37 10.26 -15.98
CA ASN A 154 3.21 11.03 -16.92
C ASN A 154 4.20 11.95 -16.22
N GLU A 155 3.84 12.51 -15.07
CA GLU A 155 4.61 13.49 -14.32
C GLU A 155 5.44 12.87 -13.17
N CYS A 156 5.10 11.66 -12.74
CA CYS A 156 5.79 10.97 -11.66
C CYS A 156 7.19 10.49 -12.08
N ARG A 157 8.20 10.85 -11.30
CA ARG A 157 9.61 10.48 -11.52
C ARG A 157 10.04 9.22 -10.78
N HIS A 158 9.24 8.75 -9.84
CA HIS A 158 9.52 7.54 -9.07
C HIS A 158 9.07 6.27 -9.80
N PRO A 159 9.65 5.11 -9.47
CA PRO A 159 9.05 3.82 -9.78
C PRO A 159 7.60 3.81 -9.30
N LEU A 160 6.63 3.63 -10.21
CA LEU A 160 5.21 3.68 -9.90
C LEU A 160 4.62 2.27 -9.96
N ILE A 161 3.86 1.90 -8.92
CA ILE A 161 3.15 0.64 -8.81
C ILE A 161 1.64 0.93 -8.89
N TYR A 162 0.96 0.25 -9.82
CA TYR A 162 -0.49 0.35 -9.96
C TYR A 162 -1.20 -0.57 -8.95
N ASN A 163 -2.27 -0.08 -8.34
CA ASN A 163 -3.14 -0.86 -7.47
C ASN A 163 -4.61 -0.49 -7.70
N GLY A 164 -5.41 -1.36 -8.24
CA GLY A 164 -6.87 -1.13 -8.39
C GLY A 164 -7.53 -2.12 -9.32
N ASP A 165 -8.62 -2.73 -8.87
CA ASP A 165 -9.54 -3.60 -9.63
C ASP A 165 -8.89 -4.65 -10.56
N LEU A 166 -7.80 -5.25 -10.10
CA LEU A 166 -7.12 -6.32 -10.82
C LEU A 166 -7.67 -7.66 -10.31
N LEU A 167 -8.59 -8.25 -11.03
CA LEU A 167 -9.28 -9.48 -10.67
C LEU A 167 -8.92 -10.66 -11.57
N THR A 168 -8.46 -10.38 -12.80
CA THR A 168 -8.13 -11.35 -13.83
C THR A 168 -6.71 -11.11 -14.38
N VAL A 169 -6.17 -12.10 -15.09
CA VAL A 169 -4.91 -11.96 -15.85
C VAL A 169 -5.06 -10.88 -16.92
N GLU A 170 -6.22 -10.81 -17.55
CA GLU A 170 -6.53 -9.83 -18.61
C GLU A 170 -6.53 -8.39 -18.07
N ASP A 171 -7.06 -8.15 -16.86
CA ASP A 171 -6.96 -6.84 -16.20
C ASP A 171 -5.50 -6.43 -16.02
N ILE A 172 -4.66 -7.37 -15.57
CA ILE A 172 -3.22 -7.11 -15.35
C ILE A 172 -2.52 -6.80 -16.67
N GLN A 173 -2.81 -7.59 -17.72
CA GLN A 173 -2.23 -7.37 -19.06
C GLN A 173 -2.63 -6.01 -19.61
N THR A 174 -3.92 -5.66 -19.56
CA THR A 174 -4.47 -4.38 -20.03
C THR A 174 -3.78 -3.19 -19.37
N ILE A 175 -3.59 -3.23 -18.05
CA ILE A 175 -2.91 -2.17 -17.31
C ILE A 175 -1.41 -2.12 -17.66
N SER A 176 -0.75 -3.26 -17.77
CA SER A 176 0.68 -3.34 -18.09
C SER A 176 0.97 -2.83 -19.51
N GLU A 177 0.12 -3.14 -20.47
CA GLU A 177 0.23 -2.66 -21.86
C GLU A 177 -0.05 -1.16 -21.97
N ARG A 178 -1.05 -0.68 -21.25
CA ARG A 178 -1.41 0.75 -21.24
C ARG A 178 -0.35 1.61 -20.57
N PHE A 179 0.33 1.11 -19.54
CA PHE A 179 1.28 1.85 -18.73
C PHE A 179 2.64 1.13 -18.64
N PRO A 180 3.41 1.05 -19.73
CA PRO A 180 4.60 0.20 -19.81
C PRO A 180 5.78 0.64 -18.93
N ARG A 181 5.76 1.86 -18.33
CA ARG A 181 6.78 2.32 -17.37
C ARG A 181 6.46 1.97 -15.93
N LEU A 182 5.36 1.22 -15.65
CA LEU A 182 5.09 0.74 -14.30
C LEU A 182 6.22 -0.14 -13.79
N ALA A 183 6.66 0.12 -12.56
CA ALA A 183 7.64 -0.71 -11.87
C ALA A 183 7.03 -2.01 -11.34
N GLY A 184 5.70 -2.07 -11.22
CA GLY A 184 4.99 -3.24 -10.74
C GLY A 184 3.50 -3.04 -10.59
N ILE A 185 2.86 -4.10 -10.11
CA ILE A 185 1.42 -4.17 -9.87
C ILE A 185 1.19 -4.71 -8.46
N MET A 186 0.34 -4.03 -7.69
CA MET A 186 -0.13 -4.51 -6.39
C MET A 186 -1.54 -5.07 -6.51
N ILE A 187 -1.69 -6.36 -6.22
CA ILE A 187 -2.98 -7.04 -6.26
C ILE A 187 -3.50 -7.17 -4.81
N GLY A 188 -4.73 -6.76 -4.58
CA GLY A 188 -5.42 -6.92 -3.29
C GLY A 188 -6.53 -7.96 -3.38
N ARG A 189 -7.77 -7.51 -3.60
CA ARG A 189 -8.97 -8.35 -3.64
C ARG A 189 -8.90 -9.46 -4.70
N GLY A 190 -8.17 -9.26 -5.79
CA GLY A 190 -7.97 -10.30 -6.81
C GLY A 190 -7.32 -11.56 -6.26
N LEU A 191 -6.35 -11.45 -5.34
CA LEU A 191 -5.74 -12.63 -4.70
C LEU A 191 -6.66 -13.35 -3.71
N LEU A 192 -7.67 -12.65 -3.16
CA LEU A 192 -8.70 -13.29 -2.33
C LEU A 192 -9.69 -14.08 -3.19
N ALA A 193 -9.98 -13.58 -4.39
CA ALA A 193 -10.86 -14.24 -5.36
C ALA A 193 -10.14 -15.38 -6.09
N ASN A 194 -8.87 -15.17 -6.47
CA ASN A 194 -8.02 -16.15 -7.13
C ASN A 194 -6.59 -16.11 -6.53
N PRO A 195 -6.26 -16.98 -5.57
CA PRO A 195 -4.92 -17.03 -4.96
C PRO A 195 -3.79 -17.35 -5.95
N ALA A 196 -4.10 -17.86 -7.12
CA ALA A 196 -3.14 -18.17 -8.16
C ALA A 196 -2.93 -17.03 -9.17
N LEU A 197 -3.70 -15.95 -9.11
CA LEU A 197 -3.74 -14.90 -10.13
C LEU A 197 -2.35 -14.37 -10.53
N ALA A 198 -1.47 -14.12 -9.57
CA ALA A 198 -0.12 -13.65 -9.86
C ALA A 198 0.73 -14.70 -10.60
N LEU A 199 0.58 -15.96 -10.25
CA LEU A 199 1.28 -17.08 -10.90
C LEU A 199 0.74 -17.30 -12.31
N GLU A 200 -0.57 -17.28 -12.49
CA GLU A 200 -1.21 -17.44 -13.81
C GLU A 200 -0.77 -16.31 -14.76
N TYR A 201 -0.67 -15.10 -14.26
CA TYR A 201 -0.13 -13.98 -15.02
C TYR A 201 1.34 -14.22 -15.44
N GLN A 202 2.19 -14.68 -14.51
CA GLN A 202 3.60 -14.97 -14.80
C GLN A 202 3.80 -16.11 -15.78
N GLN A 203 2.97 -17.14 -15.73
CA GLN A 203 3.02 -18.30 -16.60
C GLN A 203 2.36 -18.07 -17.97
N GLY A 204 1.48 -17.07 -18.08
CA GLY A 204 0.71 -16.79 -19.28
C GLY A 204 -0.44 -17.77 -19.56
N HIS A 205 -0.81 -18.60 -18.57
CA HIS A 205 -1.93 -19.55 -18.69
C HIS A 205 -2.55 -19.83 -17.31
N PRO A 206 -3.86 -20.18 -17.26
CA PRO A 206 -4.52 -20.58 -16.02
C PRO A 206 -3.88 -21.83 -15.39
N LEU A 207 -3.96 -21.95 -14.08
CA LEU A 207 -3.63 -23.20 -13.39
C LEU A 207 -4.65 -24.27 -13.74
N SER A 208 -4.19 -25.55 -13.75
CA SER A 208 -5.10 -26.67 -13.83
C SER A 208 -6.01 -26.70 -12.59
N GLU A 209 -7.20 -27.27 -12.74
CA GLU A 209 -8.13 -27.43 -11.61
C GLU A 209 -7.48 -28.19 -10.44
N LYS A 210 -6.69 -29.23 -10.75
CA LYS A 210 -5.94 -30.02 -9.78
C LYS A 210 -4.93 -29.17 -8.99
N ASP A 211 -4.14 -28.33 -9.68
CA ASP A 211 -3.12 -27.49 -9.04
C ASP A 211 -3.78 -26.39 -8.21
N MET A 212 -4.91 -25.85 -8.66
CA MET A 212 -5.70 -24.88 -7.90
C MET A 212 -6.26 -25.51 -6.62
N GLN A 213 -6.84 -26.71 -6.71
CA GLN A 213 -7.37 -27.41 -5.53
C GLN A 213 -6.27 -27.71 -4.51
N GLU A 214 -5.09 -28.14 -4.95
CA GLU A 214 -3.96 -28.38 -4.05
C GLU A 214 -3.48 -27.10 -3.36
N ARG A 215 -3.39 -25.97 -4.08
CA ARG A 215 -3.06 -24.66 -3.49
C ARG A 215 -4.08 -24.21 -2.45
N LEU A 216 -5.36 -24.36 -2.75
CA LEU A 216 -6.44 -24.01 -1.80
C LEU A 216 -6.35 -24.91 -0.56
N ARG A 217 -6.04 -26.20 -0.72
CA ARG A 217 -5.85 -27.13 0.40
C ARG A 217 -4.67 -26.74 1.27
N LEU A 218 -3.52 -26.38 0.67
CA LEU A 218 -2.34 -25.92 1.40
C LEU A 218 -2.61 -24.60 2.15
N PHE A 219 -3.25 -23.64 1.49
CA PHE A 219 -3.65 -22.38 2.11
C PHE A 219 -4.59 -22.61 3.30
N HIS A 220 -5.59 -23.48 3.14
CA HIS A 220 -6.52 -23.82 4.22
C HIS A 220 -5.83 -24.48 5.40
N ALA A 221 -4.91 -25.41 5.14
CA ALA A 221 -4.10 -26.06 6.17
C ALA A 221 -3.25 -25.05 6.96
N ASP A 222 -2.56 -24.13 6.25
CA ASP A 222 -1.76 -23.08 6.89
C ASP A 222 -2.60 -22.12 7.76
N VAL A 223 -3.81 -21.76 7.30
CA VAL A 223 -4.73 -20.91 8.07
C VAL A 223 -5.24 -21.64 9.34
N LEU A 224 -5.49 -22.95 9.27
CA LEU A 224 -5.91 -23.75 10.42
C LEU A 224 -4.77 -23.92 11.43
N ASP A 225 -3.56 -24.19 10.97
CA ASP A 225 -2.36 -24.34 11.80
C ASP A 225 -2.09 -23.05 12.60
N ARG A 226 -2.17 -21.89 11.96
CA ARG A 226 -2.02 -20.58 12.62
C ARG A 226 -3.11 -20.28 13.64
N LYS A 227 -4.33 -20.82 13.50
CA LYS A 227 -5.41 -20.66 14.48
C LYS A 227 -5.22 -21.55 15.71
N SER A 228 -4.51 -22.65 15.60
CA SER A 228 -4.25 -23.57 16.73
C SER A 228 -3.16 -23.07 17.68
N VAL A 229 -2.48 -21.97 17.35
CA VAL A 229 -1.38 -21.37 18.13
C VAL A 229 -1.84 -20.13 18.92
N VAL A 230 -3.18 -19.89 18.99
CA VAL A 230 -3.77 -18.73 19.73
C VAL A 230 -4.45 -19.20 20.99
#